data_10b5de18bf3a5048f9825f1bc24885ea
#
_entry.id   10b5de18bf3a5048f9825f1bc24885ea
#
_cell.length_a   1.000
_cell.length_b   1.000
_cell.length_c   1.000
_cell.angle_alpha   90.00
_cell.angle_beta   90.00
_cell.angle_gamma   90.00
#
_symmetry.space_group_name_H-M   'P 1'
#
loop_
_entity.id
_entity.type
_entity.pdbx_description
1 polymer ?
#
loop_
_entity_poly.entity_id
_entity_poly.type
_entity_poly.pdbx_seq_one_letter_code
_entity_poly.pdbx_strand_id
1 'polypeptide(L)'
;EVGGGPAATAAVAAARLGAQVDFIGRVGDDDTGNSLLAELESWGVNTRYTKRYNQAKSSQSAIMVDAKGERIIINYPSPDLLPDAEWLEEIDFSQWDVVLADVRWHDGAKKAFTLARQAGVMTVLDGDITPQDISELVALSDHAAFSEPGLARLTGVKEMASALKQAQTLTNGHVYVTQGSAGCDWLENGGRQHQPAFKVDVVDTTGAGDVFHGALAVAL
;
A
#
# COMPACT_ATOMS: atom_id res chain seq x y z
N GLU A 1 6.20 -21.24 1.33
CA GLU A 1 5.28 -20.10 1.29
C GLU A 1 5.84 -19.00 2.17
N VAL A 2 5.65 -17.74 1.76
CA VAL A 2 6.03 -16.56 2.54
C VAL A 2 4.86 -15.58 2.47
N GLY A 3 4.67 -14.81 3.52
CA GLY A 3 3.72 -13.72 3.54
C GLY A 3 4.09 -12.64 2.52
N GLY A 4 3.11 -11.89 2.08
CA GLY A 4 3.32 -10.84 1.08
C GLY A 4 2.06 -10.01 0.86
N GLY A 5 2.16 -9.16 -0.13
CA GLY A 5 1.16 -8.14 -0.45
C GLY A 5 1.61 -6.76 0.04
N PRO A 6 1.24 -5.69 -0.68
CA PRO A 6 1.81 -4.37 -0.43
C PRO A 6 1.60 -3.88 1.01
N ALA A 7 0.36 -3.90 1.51
CA ALA A 7 0.07 -3.45 2.87
C ALA A 7 0.77 -4.30 3.95
N ALA A 8 0.87 -5.63 3.76
CA ALA A 8 1.54 -6.51 4.72
C ALA A 8 3.05 -6.25 4.76
N THR A 9 3.68 -6.10 3.59
CA THR A 9 5.11 -5.76 3.48
C THR A 9 5.40 -4.39 4.09
N ALA A 10 4.55 -3.38 3.82
CA ALA A 10 4.65 -2.05 4.42
C ALA A 10 4.49 -2.08 5.94
N ALA A 11 3.55 -2.89 6.46
CA ALA A 11 3.34 -3.07 7.90
C ALA A 11 4.58 -3.64 8.60
N VAL A 12 5.20 -4.68 8.02
CA VAL A 12 6.46 -5.24 8.54
C VAL A 12 7.58 -4.20 8.50
N ALA A 13 7.70 -3.43 7.41
CA ALA A 13 8.70 -2.38 7.28
C ALA A 13 8.54 -1.31 8.37
N ALA A 14 7.31 -0.83 8.59
CA ALA A 14 7.00 0.15 9.64
C ALA A 14 7.31 -0.40 11.05
N ALA A 15 6.93 -1.64 11.34
CA ALA A 15 7.23 -2.27 12.63
C ALA A 15 8.75 -2.39 12.86
N ARG A 16 9.51 -2.75 11.83
CA ARG A 16 10.98 -2.80 11.91
C ARG A 16 11.64 -1.44 12.10
N LEU A 17 10.98 -0.36 11.72
CA LEU A 17 11.41 1.02 11.99
C LEU A 17 10.97 1.51 13.36
N GLY A 18 10.30 0.69 14.16
CA GLY A 18 9.92 0.98 15.54
C GLY A 18 8.51 1.49 15.75
N ALA A 19 7.68 1.55 14.71
CA ALA A 19 6.27 1.90 14.85
C ALA A 19 5.46 0.79 15.53
N GLN A 20 4.40 1.16 16.23
CA GLN A 20 3.36 0.23 16.65
C GLN A 20 2.36 0.09 15.50
N VAL A 21 2.23 -1.12 14.97
CA VAL A 21 1.47 -1.37 13.74
C VAL A 21 0.32 -2.32 13.98
N ASP A 22 -0.88 -1.88 13.65
CA ASP A 22 -2.07 -2.69 13.53
C ASP A 22 -2.35 -2.98 12.04
N PHE A 23 -2.54 -4.22 11.68
CA PHE A 23 -2.88 -4.62 10.33
C PHE A 23 -4.39 -4.83 10.18
N ILE A 24 -5.00 -4.08 9.28
CA ILE A 24 -6.41 -4.21 8.90
C ILE A 24 -6.48 -4.91 7.55
N GLY A 25 -7.10 -6.07 7.51
CA GLY A 25 -7.14 -6.86 6.29
C GLY A 25 -8.18 -7.96 6.32
N ARG A 26 -8.09 -8.87 5.34
CA ARG A 26 -9.02 -9.98 5.16
C ARG A 26 -8.25 -11.26 4.84
N VAL A 27 -8.58 -12.32 5.54
CA VAL A 27 -8.05 -13.67 5.27
C VAL A 27 -9.16 -14.71 5.30
N GLY A 28 -8.91 -15.84 4.68
CA GLY A 28 -9.76 -17.02 4.83
C GLY A 28 -9.54 -17.71 6.18
N ASP A 29 -10.47 -18.57 6.54
CA ASP A 29 -10.31 -19.49 7.67
C ASP A 29 -9.63 -20.78 7.20
N ASP A 30 -8.42 -20.64 6.66
CA ASP A 30 -7.61 -21.70 6.11
C ASP A 30 -6.16 -21.65 6.65
N ASP A 31 -5.37 -22.70 6.34
CA ASP A 31 -3.98 -22.79 6.79
C ASP A 31 -3.12 -21.63 6.25
N THR A 32 -3.41 -21.17 5.03
CA THR A 32 -2.74 -20.00 4.44
C THR A 32 -3.03 -18.74 5.27
N GLY A 33 -4.29 -18.48 5.62
CA GLY A 33 -4.67 -17.35 6.46
C GLY A 33 -4.00 -17.40 7.83
N ASN A 34 -3.95 -18.59 8.46
CA ASN A 34 -3.26 -18.78 9.73
C ASN A 34 -1.76 -18.46 9.61
N SER A 35 -1.11 -18.97 8.55
CA SER A 35 0.33 -18.71 8.31
C SER A 35 0.64 -17.25 8.07
N LEU A 36 -0.19 -16.55 7.29
CA LEU A 36 -0.02 -15.12 6.98
C LEU A 36 -0.10 -14.27 8.25
N LEU A 37 -1.08 -14.53 9.12
CA LEU A 37 -1.23 -13.77 10.37
C LEU A 37 -0.09 -14.09 11.35
N ALA A 38 0.28 -15.36 11.51
CA ALA A 38 1.39 -15.75 12.37
C ALA A 38 2.73 -15.13 11.91
N GLU A 39 2.95 -15.00 10.60
CA GLU A 39 4.13 -14.34 10.06
C GLU A 39 4.14 -12.85 10.40
N LEU A 40 3.03 -12.12 10.20
CA LEU A 40 2.91 -10.72 10.59
C LEU A 40 3.17 -10.52 12.09
N GLU A 41 2.57 -11.35 12.93
CA GLU A 41 2.75 -11.32 14.39
C GLU A 41 4.20 -11.59 14.78
N SER A 42 4.91 -12.48 14.08
CA SER A 42 6.33 -12.76 14.31
C SER A 42 7.24 -11.53 14.06
N TRP A 43 6.78 -10.59 13.22
CA TRP A 43 7.43 -9.30 12.95
C TRP A 43 6.96 -8.16 13.85
N GLY A 44 6.10 -8.45 14.86
CA GLY A 44 5.59 -7.46 15.80
C GLY A 44 4.40 -6.65 15.29
N VAL A 45 3.78 -7.07 14.19
CA VAL A 45 2.54 -6.47 13.68
C VAL A 45 1.34 -7.08 14.39
N ASN A 46 0.45 -6.25 14.92
CA ASN A 46 -0.78 -6.70 15.56
C ASN A 46 -1.87 -6.98 14.51
N THR A 47 -2.47 -8.16 14.54
CA THR A 47 -3.43 -8.64 13.54
C THR A 47 -4.88 -8.66 14.03
N ARG A 48 -5.17 -8.10 15.22
CA ARG A 48 -6.52 -8.13 15.86
C ARG A 48 -7.65 -7.57 14.99
N TYR A 49 -7.33 -6.69 14.05
CA TYR A 49 -8.29 -6.07 13.14
C TYR A 49 -8.37 -6.77 11.78
N THR A 50 -7.83 -7.97 11.66
CA THR A 50 -7.98 -8.76 10.45
C THR A 50 -9.24 -9.60 10.48
N LYS A 51 -10.14 -9.38 9.52
CA LYS A 51 -11.38 -10.15 9.39
C LYS A 51 -11.11 -11.52 8.79
N ARG A 52 -11.54 -12.57 9.49
CA ARG A 52 -11.51 -13.94 9.00
C ARG A 52 -12.86 -14.31 8.40
N TYR A 53 -12.85 -14.85 7.17
CA TYR A 53 -14.05 -15.31 6.50
C TYR A 53 -14.15 -16.82 6.59
N ASN A 54 -15.24 -17.30 7.23
CA ASN A 54 -15.53 -18.73 7.44
C ASN A 54 -15.62 -19.46 6.09
N GLN A 55 -15.01 -20.66 6.01
CA GLN A 55 -15.01 -21.51 4.83
C GLN A 55 -14.41 -20.84 3.55
N ALA A 56 -13.74 -19.72 3.71
CA ALA A 56 -13.08 -18.99 2.64
C ALA A 56 -11.63 -19.43 2.48
N LYS A 57 -11.11 -19.30 1.28
CA LYS A 57 -9.68 -19.42 0.98
C LYS A 57 -9.02 -18.05 1.02
N SER A 58 -7.81 -18.00 1.53
CA SER A 58 -6.97 -16.79 1.45
C SER A 58 -6.46 -16.58 0.03
N SER A 59 -6.25 -15.30 -0.34
CA SER A 59 -5.62 -14.97 -1.63
C SER A 59 -4.18 -15.45 -1.68
N GLN A 60 -3.72 -15.84 -2.85
CA GLN A 60 -2.38 -16.36 -3.08
C GLN A 60 -1.79 -15.79 -4.37
N SER A 61 -0.48 -15.78 -4.46
CA SER A 61 0.24 -15.43 -5.68
C SER A 61 1.35 -16.43 -5.94
N ALA A 62 1.49 -16.87 -7.18
CA ALA A 62 2.65 -17.62 -7.63
C ALA A 62 3.64 -16.67 -8.28
N ILE A 63 4.87 -16.64 -7.77
CA ILE A 63 5.95 -15.82 -8.32
C ILE A 63 6.95 -16.76 -8.96
N MET A 64 7.14 -16.63 -10.27
CA MET A 64 8.16 -17.35 -11.02
C MET A 64 9.29 -16.37 -11.34
N VAL A 65 10.51 -16.75 -11.01
CA VAL A 65 11.72 -15.96 -11.28
C VAL A 65 12.60 -16.74 -12.24
N ASP A 66 12.99 -16.14 -13.35
CA ASP A 66 13.91 -16.76 -14.30
C ASP A 66 15.39 -16.60 -13.88
N ALA A 67 16.31 -17.20 -14.64
CA ALA A 67 17.74 -17.12 -14.37
C ALA A 67 18.34 -15.70 -14.51
N LYS A 68 17.59 -14.74 -15.08
CA LYS A 68 17.98 -13.34 -15.23
C LYS A 68 17.37 -12.43 -14.14
N GLY A 69 16.56 -13.02 -13.24
CA GLY A 69 15.83 -12.27 -12.21
C GLY A 69 14.52 -11.64 -12.69
N GLU A 70 14.10 -11.91 -13.95
CA GLU A 70 12.80 -11.47 -14.45
C GLU A 70 11.67 -12.23 -13.74
N ARG A 71 10.57 -11.53 -13.42
CA ARG A 71 9.48 -12.09 -12.61
C ARG A 71 8.18 -12.13 -13.36
N ILE A 72 7.49 -13.25 -13.24
CA ILE A 72 6.08 -13.39 -13.62
C ILE A 72 5.30 -13.63 -12.35
N ILE A 73 4.32 -12.76 -12.06
CA ILE A 73 3.45 -12.88 -10.88
C ILE A 73 2.06 -13.25 -11.37
N ILE A 74 1.59 -14.41 -10.94
CA ILE A 74 0.21 -14.88 -11.20
C ILE A 74 -0.56 -14.71 -9.89
N ASN A 75 -1.42 -13.71 -9.84
CA ASN A 75 -2.27 -13.46 -8.68
C ASN A 75 -3.55 -14.29 -8.76
N TYR A 76 -3.91 -14.89 -7.65
CA TYR A 76 -5.22 -15.48 -7.42
C TYR A 76 -5.90 -14.75 -6.25
N PRO A 77 -6.63 -13.64 -6.54
CA PRO A 77 -7.47 -13.02 -5.53
C PRO A 77 -8.62 -13.97 -5.20
N SER A 78 -8.76 -14.31 -3.93
CA SER A 78 -9.82 -15.24 -3.53
C SER A 78 -11.20 -14.62 -3.71
N PRO A 79 -12.11 -15.27 -4.44
CA PRO A 79 -13.47 -14.79 -4.60
C PRO A 79 -14.30 -14.93 -3.32
N ASP A 80 -13.81 -15.70 -2.34
CA ASP A 80 -14.48 -15.93 -1.06
C ASP A 80 -14.29 -14.78 -0.09
N LEU A 81 -13.28 -13.92 -0.31
CA LEU A 81 -13.05 -12.73 0.50
C LEU A 81 -13.91 -11.58 -0.02
N LEU A 82 -15.07 -11.40 0.60
CA LEU A 82 -16.03 -10.37 0.20
C LEU A 82 -15.39 -8.98 0.24
N PRO A 83 -15.73 -8.10 -0.72
CA PRO A 83 -15.16 -6.74 -0.79
C PRO A 83 -15.69 -5.81 0.30
N ASP A 84 -16.74 -6.20 1.03
CA ASP A 84 -17.41 -5.38 2.05
C ASP A 84 -16.44 -4.80 3.08
N ALA A 85 -16.64 -3.55 3.45
CA ALA A 85 -15.81 -2.80 4.37
C ALA A 85 -16.61 -2.14 5.52
N GLU A 86 -17.92 -2.39 5.60
CA GLU A 86 -18.80 -1.75 6.59
C GLU A 86 -18.39 -2.06 8.04
N TRP A 87 -17.84 -3.24 8.28
CA TRP A 87 -17.35 -3.63 9.61
C TRP A 87 -16.19 -2.74 10.13
N LEU A 88 -15.56 -1.95 9.28
CA LEU A 88 -14.53 -0.98 9.70
C LEU A 88 -15.15 0.15 10.54
N GLU A 89 -16.46 0.40 10.46
CA GLU A 89 -17.16 1.39 11.29
C GLU A 89 -17.16 1.04 12.79
N GLU A 90 -16.92 -0.24 13.12
CA GLU A 90 -16.82 -0.70 14.51
C GLU A 90 -15.44 -0.40 15.13
N ILE A 91 -14.49 0.11 14.33
CA ILE A 91 -13.11 0.36 14.73
C ILE A 91 -12.93 1.86 14.99
N ASP A 92 -12.36 2.20 16.15
CA ASP A 92 -11.99 3.57 16.47
C ASP A 92 -10.67 3.94 15.75
N PHE A 93 -10.78 4.75 14.70
CA PHE A 93 -9.62 5.21 13.94
C PHE A 93 -8.81 6.29 14.65
N SER A 94 -9.34 6.95 15.67
CA SER A 94 -8.63 8.01 16.41
C SER A 94 -7.43 7.50 17.23
N GLN A 95 -7.29 6.18 17.36
CA GLN A 95 -6.19 5.55 18.09
C GLN A 95 -4.85 5.52 17.31
N TRP A 96 -4.85 5.87 16.02
CA TRP A 96 -3.66 5.86 15.16
C TRP A 96 -3.25 7.27 14.74
N ASP A 97 -1.97 7.44 14.46
CA ASP A 97 -1.41 8.68 13.93
C ASP A 97 -1.53 8.72 12.39
N VAL A 98 -1.37 7.56 11.75
CA VAL A 98 -1.38 7.40 10.28
C VAL A 98 -2.12 6.14 9.88
N VAL A 99 -2.88 6.23 8.78
CA VAL A 99 -3.48 5.08 8.09
C VAL A 99 -2.87 4.98 6.69
N LEU A 100 -2.15 3.87 6.44
CA LEU A 100 -1.62 3.53 5.12
C LEU A 100 -2.48 2.45 4.48
N ALA A 101 -2.86 2.63 3.22
CA ALA A 101 -3.57 1.64 2.44
C ALA A 101 -2.99 1.46 1.05
N ASP A 102 -3.07 0.23 0.53
CA ASP A 102 -2.82 -0.09 -0.87
C ASP A 102 -4.11 -0.12 -1.70
N VAL A 103 -3.99 -0.34 -2.99
CA VAL A 103 -5.11 -0.37 -3.94
C VAL A 103 -5.74 -1.76 -4.14
N ARG A 104 -5.31 -2.79 -3.39
CA ARG A 104 -5.75 -4.18 -3.61
C ARG A 104 -7.14 -4.47 -3.04
N TRP A 105 -7.50 -3.77 -1.95
CA TRP A 105 -8.84 -3.79 -1.39
C TRP A 105 -9.45 -2.38 -1.44
N HIS A 106 -9.96 -2.02 -2.63
CA HIS A 106 -10.44 -0.67 -2.92
C HIS A 106 -11.50 -0.17 -1.92
N ASP A 107 -12.53 -0.98 -1.65
CA ASP A 107 -13.63 -0.61 -0.73
C ASP A 107 -13.10 -0.44 0.70
N GLY A 108 -12.17 -1.29 1.13
CA GLY A 108 -11.51 -1.17 2.44
C GLY A 108 -10.66 0.08 2.55
N ALA A 109 -9.83 0.37 1.54
CA ALA A 109 -9.02 1.58 1.51
C ALA A 109 -9.88 2.85 1.55
N LYS A 110 -10.94 2.90 0.74
CA LYS A 110 -11.90 4.02 0.73
C LYS A 110 -12.57 4.21 2.10
N LYS A 111 -13.10 3.14 2.68
CA LYS A 111 -13.74 3.19 4.01
C LYS A 111 -12.73 3.62 5.08
N ALA A 112 -11.55 3.01 5.12
CA ALA A 112 -10.51 3.33 6.09
C ALA A 112 -10.08 4.81 6.00
N PHE A 113 -9.85 5.33 4.80
CA PHE A 113 -9.48 6.74 4.61
C PHE A 113 -10.62 7.69 5.01
N THR A 114 -11.87 7.32 4.71
CA THR A 114 -13.02 8.11 5.13
C THR A 114 -13.10 8.22 6.66
N LEU A 115 -12.95 7.10 7.37
CA LEU A 115 -12.98 7.05 8.83
C LEU A 115 -11.76 7.74 9.45
N ALA A 116 -10.57 7.53 8.91
CA ALA A 116 -9.35 8.22 9.34
C ALA A 116 -9.48 9.74 9.24
N ARG A 117 -9.95 10.26 8.11
CA ARG A 117 -10.18 11.70 7.92
C ARG A 117 -11.24 12.27 8.87
N GLN A 118 -12.31 11.53 9.15
CA GLN A 118 -13.31 11.93 10.16
C GLN A 118 -12.70 12.02 11.55
N ALA A 119 -11.74 11.16 11.87
CA ALA A 119 -11.00 11.15 13.12
C ALA A 119 -9.82 12.14 13.16
N GLY A 120 -9.52 12.84 12.05
CA GLY A 120 -8.36 13.75 11.95
C GLY A 120 -7.02 13.03 11.82
N VAL A 121 -7.04 11.78 11.39
CA VAL A 121 -5.86 10.91 11.22
C VAL A 121 -5.35 11.02 9.79
N MET A 122 -4.03 11.11 9.64
CA MET A 122 -3.35 11.24 8.36
C MET A 122 -3.51 9.99 7.49
N THR A 123 -3.64 10.18 6.18
CA THR A 123 -3.82 9.11 5.21
C THR A 123 -2.70 9.04 4.20
N VAL A 124 -2.16 7.83 3.98
CA VAL A 124 -1.08 7.54 3.02
C VAL A 124 -1.55 6.47 2.04
N LEU A 125 -1.47 6.74 0.75
CA LEU A 125 -1.84 5.81 -0.32
C LEU A 125 -0.61 5.23 -1.00
N ASP A 126 -0.53 3.91 -1.08
CA ASP A 126 0.30 3.19 -2.02
C ASP A 126 -0.41 3.11 -3.37
N GLY A 127 -0.06 4.03 -4.27
CA GLY A 127 -0.68 4.21 -5.59
C GLY A 127 -0.09 3.30 -6.66
N ASP A 128 -0.03 1.99 -6.43
CA ASP A 128 0.45 1.03 -7.41
C ASP A 128 -0.56 0.79 -8.54
N ILE A 129 -0.08 0.07 -9.58
CA ILE A 129 -0.91 -0.22 -10.76
C ILE A 129 -2.12 -1.10 -10.41
N THR A 130 -3.30 -0.67 -10.81
CA THR A 130 -4.55 -1.40 -10.64
C THR A 130 -5.47 -1.15 -11.85
N PRO A 131 -6.37 -2.09 -12.20
CA PRO A 131 -7.36 -1.86 -13.25
C PRO A 131 -8.48 -0.89 -12.82
N GLN A 132 -8.67 -0.69 -11.51
CA GLN A 132 -9.71 0.17 -10.97
C GLN A 132 -9.32 1.64 -11.04
N ASP A 133 -10.31 2.53 -11.13
CA ASP A 133 -10.10 3.97 -10.93
C ASP A 133 -9.88 4.25 -9.43
N ILE A 134 -8.75 4.86 -9.12
CA ILE A 134 -8.36 5.21 -7.75
C ILE A 134 -8.39 6.72 -7.49
N SER A 135 -8.99 7.51 -8.38
CA SER A 135 -9.05 8.97 -8.24
C SER A 135 -9.68 9.39 -6.91
N GLU A 136 -10.69 8.65 -6.44
CA GLU A 136 -11.32 8.91 -5.14
C GLU A 136 -10.38 8.60 -3.97
N LEU A 137 -9.58 7.53 -4.04
CA LEU A 137 -8.57 7.24 -3.02
C LEU A 137 -7.51 8.33 -2.96
N VAL A 138 -7.06 8.81 -4.13
CA VAL A 138 -6.12 9.94 -4.21
C VAL A 138 -6.72 11.20 -3.58
N ALA A 139 -7.98 11.51 -3.84
CA ALA A 139 -8.67 12.66 -3.26
C ALA A 139 -8.80 12.58 -1.73
N LEU A 140 -8.87 11.36 -1.18
CA LEU A 140 -8.94 11.10 0.25
C LEU A 140 -7.56 11.06 0.93
N SER A 141 -6.46 11.09 0.16
CA SER A 141 -5.12 10.93 0.68
C SER A 141 -4.47 12.27 1.01
N ASP A 142 -3.82 12.34 2.19
CA ASP A 142 -2.93 13.45 2.53
C ASP A 142 -1.57 13.25 1.85
N HIS A 143 -1.14 12.00 1.65
CA HIS A 143 0.05 11.62 0.92
C HIS A 143 -0.26 10.47 -0.03
N ALA A 144 -0.12 10.68 -1.34
CA ALA A 144 -0.30 9.66 -2.36
C ALA A 144 1.04 9.40 -3.07
N ALA A 145 1.63 8.23 -2.83
CA ALA A 145 2.89 7.85 -3.44
C ALA A 145 2.68 6.74 -4.48
N PHE A 146 3.16 6.98 -5.68
CA PHE A 146 2.94 6.14 -6.85
C PHE A 146 4.24 5.45 -7.30
N SER A 147 4.10 4.26 -7.87
CA SER A 147 5.07 3.76 -8.83
C SER A 147 4.93 4.53 -10.17
N GLU A 148 5.98 4.59 -11.00
CA GLU A 148 5.87 5.21 -12.34
C GLU A 148 4.71 4.61 -13.16
N PRO A 149 4.54 3.26 -13.23
CA PRO A 149 3.40 2.68 -13.93
C PRO A 149 2.04 3.03 -13.30
N GLY A 150 1.96 3.12 -11.97
CA GLY A 150 0.76 3.51 -11.24
C GLY A 150 0.33 4.93 -11.58
N LEU A 151 1.26 5.87 -11.54
CA LEU A 151 1.02 7.26 -11.89
C LEU A 151 0.61 7.42 -13.37
N ALA A 152 1.31 6.75 -14.28
CA ALA A 152 0.97 6.76 -15.71
C ALA A 152 -0.42 6.15 -15.97
N ARG A 153 -0.80 5.11 -15.22
CA ARG A 153 -2.14 4.50 -15.33
C ARG A 153 -3.24 5.44 -14.85
N LEU A 154 -3.03 6.11 -13.71
CA LEU A 154 -3.98 7.08 -13.15
C LEU A 154 -4.22 8.25 -14.09
N THR A 155 -3.14 8.82 -14.63
CA THR A 155 -3.20 10.09 -15.38
C THR A 155 -3.36 9.91 -16.88
N GLY A 156 -3.01 8.75 -17.44
CA GLY A 156 -2.88 8.53 -18.87
C GLY A 156 -1.68 9.26 -19.50
N VAL A 157 -0.83 9.89 -18.71
CA VAL A 157 0.31 10.73 -19.16
C VAL A 157 1.63 10.02 -18.86
N LYS A 158 2.52 9.95 -19.86
CA LYS A 158 3.83 9.30 -19.72
C LYS A 158 4.93 10.27 -19.23
N GLU A 159 4.79 11.57 -19.56
CA GLU A 159 5.78 12.55 -19.12
C GLU A 159 5.60 12.85 -17.63
N MET A 160 6.63 12.57 -16.85
CA MET A 160 6.58 12.49 -15.38
C MET A 160 6.12 13.79 -14.73
N ALA A 161 6.67 14.94 -15.14
CA ALA A 161 6.31 16.21 -14.52
C ALA A 161 4.85 16.59 -14.78
N SER A 162 4.34 16.28 -15.97
CA SER A 162 2.93 16.48 -16.33
C SER A 162 2.01 15.52 -15.60
N ALA A 163 2.41 14.24 -15.46
CA ALA A 163 1.66 13.25 -14.71
C ALA A 163 1.54 13.63 -13.23
N LEU A 164 2.64 14.06 -12.59
CA LEU A 164 2.62 14.57 -11.20
C LEU A 164 1.68 15.77 -11.05
N LYS A 165 1.74 16.74 -11.96
CA LYS A 165 0.86 17.91 -11.92
C LYS A 165 -0.60 17.51 -12.05
N GLN A 166 -0.93 16.58 -12.95
CA GLN A 166 -2.30 16.10 -13.13
C GLN A 166 -2.77 15.34 -11.89
N ALA A 167 -1.99 14.43 -11.32
CA ALA A 167 -2.35 13.73 -10.09
C ALA A 167 -2.53 14.70 -8.93
N GLN A 168 -1.71 15.76 -8.83
CA GLN A 168 -1.83 16.79 -7.80
C GLN A 168 -3.17 17.53 -7.87
N THR A 169 -3.82 17.59 -9.02
CA THR A 169 -5.16 18.24 -9.12
C THR A 169 -6.27 17.42 -8.45
N LEU A 170 -6.01 16.15 -8.13
CA LEU A 170 -6.98 15.25 -7.50
C LEU A 170 -6.99 15.34 -5.97
N THR A 171 -5.94 15.88 -5.36
CA THR A 171 -5.83 15.99 -3.90
C THR A 171 -5.24 17.33 -3.47
N ASN A 172 -5.62 17.77 -2.26
CA ASN A 172 -4.97 18.88 -1.56
C ASN A 172 -3.71 18.42 -0.80
N GLY A 173 -3.46 17.12 -0.72
CA GLY A 173 -2.29 16.53 -0.10
C GLY A 173 -1.04 16.56 -0.98
N HIS A 174 -0.10 15.68 -0.71
CA HIS A 174 1.16 15.58 -1.43
C HIS A 174 1.17 14.37 -2.37
N VAL A 175 1.70 14.55 -3.57
CA VAL A 175 1.86 13.48 -4.55
C VAL A 175 3.34 13.19 -4.79
N TYR A 176 3.70 11.92 -4.72
CA TYR A 176 5.07 11.41 -4.92
C TYR A 176 5.10 10.37 -6.02
N VAL A 177 6.24 10.23 -6.68
CA VAL A 177 6.50 9.11 -7.59
C VAL A 177 7.88 8.52 -7.32
N THR A 178 7.92 7.21 -7.10
CA THR A 178 9.15 6.44 -6.94
C THR A 178 9.64 5.95 -8.29
N GLN A 179 10.96 6.09 -8.55
CA GLN A 179 11.62 5.80 -9.83
C GLN A 179 12.78 4.81 -9.66
N GLY A 180 12.63 3.87 -8.73
CA GLY A 180 13.65 2.87 -8.43
C GLY A 180 15.01 3.50 -8.12
N SER A 181 16.05 3.13 -8.86
CA SER A 181 17.41 3.66 -8.66
C SER A 181 17.57 5.15 -8.97
N ALA A 182 16.60 5.77 -9.64
CA ALA A 182 16.60 7.22 -9.86
C ALA A 182 16.14 8.01 -8.63
N GLY A 183 15.37 7.41 -7.73
CA GLY A 183 14.93 8.06 -6.50
C GLY A 183 13.44 8.37 -6.47
N CYS A 184 13.07 9.52 -5.95
CA CYS A 184 11.68 9.94 -5.76
C CYS A 184 11.50 11.41 -6.15
N ASP A 185 10.40 11.68 -6.85
CA ASP A 185 9.99 13.04 -7.20
C ASP A 185 8.68 13.40 -6.52
N TRP A 186 8.52 14.70 -6.22
CA TRP A 186 7.24 15.26 -5.75
C TRP A 186 7.09 16.72 -6.19
N LEU A 187 5.93 17.29 -5.92
CA LEU A 187 5.69 18.72 -6.14
C LEU A 187 5.67 19.47 -4.81
N GLU A 188 6.39 20.58 -4.76
CA GLU A 188 6.38 21.49 -3.63
C GLU A 188 6.35 22.93 -4.15
N ASN A 189 5.41 23.75 -3.66
CA ASN A 189 5.20 25.12 -4.10
C ASN A 189 5.12 25.28 -5.63
N GLY A 190 4.53 24.29 -6.31
CA GLY A 190 4.38 24.25 -7.77
C GLY A 190 5.65 23.86 -8.54
N GLY A 191 6.76 23.62 -7.86
CA GLY A 191 8.04 23.14 -8.42
C GLY A 191 8.24 21.65 -8.17
N ARG A 192 8.87 20.97 -9.15
CA ARG A 192 9.29 19.57 -8.98
C ARG A 192 10.52 19.52 -8.08
N GLN A 193 10.45 18.70 -7.06
CA GLN A 193 11.55 18.32 -6.19
C GLN A 193 12.00 16.90 -6.53
N HIS A 194 13.24 16.58 -6.20
CA HIS A 194 13.83 15.28 -6.46
C HIS A 194 14.79 14.87 -5.35
N GLN A 195 14.59 13.68 -4.82
CA GLN A 195 15.52 13.01 -3.91
C GLN A 195 16.13 11.82 -4.65
N PRO A 196 17.44 11.84 -4.95
CA PRO A 196 18.09 10.69 -5.56
C PRO A 196 18.12 9.49 -4.62
N ALA A 197 18.07 8.29 -5.19
CA ALA A 197 18.18 7.07 -4.40
C ALA A 197 19.59 6.93 -3.79
N PHE A 198 19.65 6.29 -2.63
CA PHE A 198 20.92 5.88 -2.05
C PHE A 198 21.55 4.77 -2.89
N LYS A 199 22.88 4.84 -3.08
CA LYS A 199 23.61 3.76 -3.75
C LYS A 199 23.73 2.57 -2.81
N VAL A 200 23.21 1.45 -3.25
CA VAL A 200 23.25 0.17 -2.53
C VAL A 200 23.59 -0.96 -3.49
N ASP A 201 24.19 -2.03 -2.97
CA ASP A 201 24.35 -3.27 -3.73
C ASP A 201 23.01 -4.02 -3.71
N VAL A 202 22.34 -4.03 -4.86
CA VAL A 202 21.00 -4.61 -4.99
C VAL A 202 21.10 -6.12 -5.12
N VAL A 203 20.44 -6.83 -4.19
CA VAL A 203 20.29 -8.29 -4.23
C VAL A 203 18.90 -8.66 -4.74
N ASP A 204 17.85 -8.03 -4.20
CA ASP A 204 16.45 -8.22 -4.58
C ASP A 204 15.68 -6.91 -4.38
N THR A 205 14.82 -6.57 -5.32
CA THR A 205 13.96 -5.37 -5.28
C THR A 205 12.50 -5.69 -4.97
N THR A 206 12.18 -6.95 -4.65
CA THR A 206 10.80 -7.33 -4.29
C THR A 206 10.37 -6.58 -3.02
N GLY A 207 9.22 -5.91 -3.08
CA GLY A 207 8.70 -5.15 -1.96
C GLY A 207 9.40 -3.82 -1.68
N ALA A 208 10.38 -3.38 -2.50
CA ALA A 208 11.07 -2.11 -2.25
C ALA A 208 10.10 -0.90 -2.23
N GLY A 209 9.07 -0.90 -3.09
CA GLY A 209 7.99 0.09 -3.07
C GLY A 209 7.19 0.03 -1.78
N ASP A 210 6.80 -1.17 -1.37
CA ASP A 210 6.02 -1.38 -0.15
C ASP A 210 6.79 -0.91 1.09
N VAL A 211 8.10 -1.23 1.14
CA VAL A 211 9.01 -0.75 2.22
C VAL A 211 9.11 0.77 2.21
N PHE A 212 9.18 1.40 1.03
CA PHE A 212 9.17 2.86 0.93
C PHE A 212 7.88 3.45 1.52
N HIS A 213 6.70 2.88 1.21
CA HIS A 213 5.42 3.38 1.76
C HIS A 213 5.34 3.20 3.28
N GLY A 214 5.79 2.06 3.81
CA GLY A 214 5.88 1.83 5.25
C GLY A 214 6.81 2.83 5.94
N ALA A 215 7.98 3.10 5.36
CA ALA A 215 8.94 4.07 5.88
C ALA A 215 8.41 5.51 5.78
N LEU A 216 7.72 5.86 4.69
CA LEU A 216 7.06 7.17 4.54
C LEU A 216 6.04 7.38 5.66
N ALA A 217 5.17 6.40 5.92
CA ALA A 217 4.16 6.49 6.97
C ALA A 217 4.76 6.67 8.37
N VAL A 218 5.94 6.11 8.64
CA VAL A 218 6.65 6.29 9.93
C VAL A 218 7.33 7.66 10.05
N ALA A 219 7.71 8.25 8.92
CA ALA A 219 8.42 9.53 8.88
C ALA A 219 7.49 10.75 8.99
N LEU A 220 6.20 10.58 8.77
CA LEU A 220 5.17 11.63 8.82
C LEU A 220 4.62 11.82 10.24
#